data_82d2109a12a3ca5d6e2834e0c67438ce
#
_entry.id   82d2109a12a3ca5d6e2834e0c67438ce
#
_cell.length_a   1.000
_cell.length_b   1.000
_cell.length_c   1.000
_cell.angle_alpha   90.00
_cell.angle_beta   90.00
_cell.angle_gamma   90.00
#
_symmetry.space_group_name_H-M   'P 1'
#
loop_
_entity.id
_entity.type
_entity.pdbx_description
1 polymer ?
#
loop_
_entity_poly.entity_id
_entity_poly.type
_entity_poly.pdbx_seq_one_letter_code
_entity_poly.pdbx_strand_id
1 'polypeptide(L)'
;MQPFFIFALFFFFAIAYNLLGPLVTSIMETNNLTLSQSGLLVSLLQVGALISLLLSLYLIKKLRQTTLLKIWYTVLMVALILIGLTSGNALLFFLYVAIGFGAFMIDSGSNGALSGDYFEKKELYIPLLHFSYSAGAIVTGYFILPFRGAAWRTAYVVAGIILALLLVLSQIIKPKEGAIAKAEAPIQTESNLPVLKSRNFILYTLALMLYMGSQQICATWIPVYTELELLQSPAIVGTSLTFFWVGIAISRLLSGLILQRGFKPLPLTLWGFLVAGGALALLPFASNIVLALILIALCGFAAGPAIPLYIVETSSWFPKNSAFIAMVYIIAGTVGRMIFPYLTTRLAESTSLGYALMVSSIMLFVAGVLVLIVKRSGRTERAPR
;
A
#
# COMPACT_ATOMS: atom_id res chain seq x y z
N MET A 1 -19.56 -2.59 -14.38
CA MET A 1 -18.25 -2.98 -14.97
C MET A 1 -18.07 -4.47 -14.71
N GLN A 2 -17.55 -5.26 -15.67
CA GLN A 2 -17.31 -6.69 -15.43
C GLN A 2 -16.14 -6.88 -14.44
N PRO A 3 -16.14 -7.93 -13.59
CA PRO A 3 -15.07 -8.19 -12.62
C PRO A 3 -13.69 -8.28 -13.26
N PHE A 4 -13.58 -8.90 -14.44
CA PHE A 4 -12.34 -8.98 -15.19
C PHE A 4 -11.68 -7.60 -15.40
N PHE A 5 -12.47 -6.58 -15.81
CA PHE A 5 -11.92 -5.24 -15.98
C PHE A 5 -11.50 -4.60 -14.66
N ILE A 6 -12.20 -4.88 -13.57
CA ILE A 6 -11.79 -4.39 -12.24
C ILE A 6 -10.45 -4.99 -11.85
N PHE A 7 -10.24 -6.28 -12.06
CA PHE A 7 -8.96 -6.95 -11.79
C PHE A 7 -7.82 -6.44 -12.69
N ALA A 8 -8.07 -6.33 -14.00
CA ALA A 8 -7.07 -5.82 -14.95
C ALA A 8 -6.70 -4.37 -14.65
N LEU A 9 -7.68 -3.49 -14.40
CA LEU A 9 -7.44 -2.11 -14.01
C LEU A 9 -6.67 -2.03 -12.69
N PHE A 10 -6.98 -2.90 -11.73
CA PHE A 10 -6.31 -2.90 -10.42
C PHE A 10 -4.87 -3.44 -10.49
N PHE A 11 -4.60 -4.37 -11.40
CA PHE A 11 -3.24 -4.83 -11.72
C PHE A 11 -2.38 -3.69 -12.30
N PHE A 12 -2.87 -2.99 -13.32
CA PHE A 12 -2.14 -1.87 -13.91
C PHE A 12 -2.09 -0.63 -13.02
N PHE A 13 -3.09 -0.42 -12.17
CA PHE A 13 -3.05 0.54 -11.09
C PHE A 13 -1.88 0.24 -10.14
N ALA A 14 -1.67 -1.02 -9.75
CA ALA A 14 -0.56 -1.39 -8.88
C ALA A 14 0.80 -1.10 -9.52
N ILE A 15 0.97 -1.35 -10.84
CA ILE A 15 2.16 -0.94 -11.58
C ILE A 15 2.35 0.57 -11.48
N ALA A 16 1.33 1.35 -11.86
CA ALA A 16 1.39 2.80 -11.89
C ALA A 16 1.70 3.42 -10.52
N TYR A 17 1.11 2.87 -9.45
CA TYR A 17 1.33 3.34 -8.09
C TYR A 17 2.75 3.06 -7.56
N ASN A 18 3.36 1.97 -8.00
CA ASN A 18 4.70 1.56 -7.56
C ASN A 18 5.84 2.04 -8.48
N LEU A 19 5.58 2.86 -9.51
CA LEU A 19 6.61 3.38 -10.43
C LEU A 19 7.66 4.24 -9.72
N LEU A 20 7.27 4.99 -8.69
CA LEU A 20 8.14 5.98 -8.05
C LEU A 20 9.43 5.34 -7.51
N GLY A 21 9.34 4.28 -6.70
CA GLY A 21 10.50 3.68 -6.07
C GLY A 21 11.64 3.36 -7.04
N PRO A 22 11.42 2.47 -8.02
CA PRO A 22 12.48 2.06 -8.95
C PRO A 22 12.85 3.13 -10.01
N LEU A 23 12.09 4.22 -10.15
CA LEU A 23 12.40 5.33 -11.07
C LEU A 23 12.87 6.60 -10.35
N VAL A 24 12.95 6.59 -9.02
CA VAL A 24 13.28 7.77 -8.22
C VAL A 24 14.63 8.38 -8.61
N THR A 25 15.65 7.57 -8.85
CA THR A 25 16.99 8.03 -9.28
C THR A 25 16.92 8.76 -10.60
N SER A 26 16.23 8.20 -11.59
CA SER A 26 15.99 8.84 -12.89
C SER A 26 15.21 10.15 -12.78
N ILE A 27 14.22 10.20 -11.87
CA ILE A 27 13.44 11.42 -11.57
C ILE A 27 14.33 12.48 -10.91
N MET A 28 15.17 12.08 -9.95
CA MET A 28 16.10 12.98 -9.26
C MET A 28 17.09 13.60 -10.24
N GLU A 29 17.76 12.79 -11.06
CA GLU A 29 18.76 13.24 -12.04
C GLU A 29 18.19 14.22 -13.07
N THR A 30 17.04 13.88 -13.66
CA THR A 30 16.45 14.68 -14.74
C THR A 30 15.78 15.97 -14.27
N ASN A 31 15.40 16.06 -13.01
CA ASN A 31 14.73 17.23 -12.43
C ASN A 31 15.61 17.97 -11.40
N ASN A 32 16.87 17.57 -11.23
CA ASN A 32 17.81 18.10 -10.23
C ASN A 32 17.19 18.12 -8.80
N LEU A 33 16.53 17.01 -8.40
CA LEU A 33 15.92 16.90 -7.09
C LEU A 33 16.91 16.29 -6.09
N THR A 34 16.89 16.79 -4.85
CA THR A 34 17.56 16.14 -3.74
C THR A 34 16.81 14.88 -3.31
N LEU A 35 17.45 14.02 -2.50
CA LEU A 35 16.81 12.83 -1.96
C LEU A 35 15.60 13.20 -1.09
N SER A 36 15.68 14.26 -0.28
CA SER A 36 14.55 14.77 0.52
C SER A 36 13.39 15.24 -0.36
N GLN A 37 13.68 15.95 -1.46
CA GLN A 37 12.63 16.37 -2.39
C GLN A 37 11.94 15.19 -3.06
N SER A 38 12.66 14.11 -3.34
CA SER A 38 12.04 12.89 -3.84
C SER A 38 11.21 12.19 -2.75
N GLY A 39 11.63 12.24 -1.49
CA GLY A 39 10.83 11.80 -0.35
C GLY A 39 9.53 12.60 -0.18
N LEU A 40 9.56 13.89 -0.51
CA LEU A 40 8.35 14.74 -0.52
C LEU A 40 7.33 14.27 -1.57
N LEU A 41 7.75 13.72 -2.72
CA LEU A 41 6.82 13.13 -3.70
C LEU A 41 5.96 12.02 -3.08
N VAL A 42 6.58 11.15 -2.26
CA VAL A 42 5.85 10.09 -1.53
C VAL A 42 4.85 10.69 -0.55
N SER A 43 5.26 11.73 0.18
CA SER A 43 4.38 12.42 1.15
C SER A 43 3.19 13.09 0.46
N LEU A 44 3.42 13.79 -0.65
CA LEU A 44 2.38 14.47 -1.43
C LEU A 44 1.37 13.49 -2.04
N LEU A 45 1.82 12.31 -2.46
CA LEU A 45 0.94 11.23 -2.88
C LEU A 45 -0.02 10.85 -1.73
N GLN A 46 0.46 10.75 -0.50
CA GLN A 46 -0.39 10.42 0.65
C GLN A 46 -1.30 11.60 1.07
N VAL A 47 -0.87 12.85 0.87
CA VAL A 47 -1.75 14.03 1.02
C VAL A 47 -2.95 13.92 0.09
N GLY A 48 -2.72 13.58 -1.18
CA GLY A 48 -3.79 13.34 -2.15
C GLY A 48 -4.75 12.22 -1.69
N ALA A 49 -4.19 11.14 -1.14
CA ALA A 49 -4.99 10.04 -0.59
C ALA A 49 -5.88 10.48 0.59
N LEU A 50 -5.38 11.32 1.50
CA LEU A 50 -6.18 11.87 2.61
C LEU A 50 -7.30 12.79 2.11
N ILE A 51 -7.03 13.68 1.17
CA ILE A 51 -8.05 14.55 0.54
C ILE A 51 -9.14 13.69 -0.11
N SER A 52 -8.74 12.66 -0.84
CA SER A 52 -9.64 11.71 -1.49
C SER A 52 -10.54 10.98 -0.49
N LEU A 53 -9.98 10.54 0.64
CA LEU A 53 -10.74 9.90 1.71
C LEU A 53 -11.85 10.80 2.23
N LEU A 54 -11.53 12.06 2.57
CA LEU A 54 -12.51 13.02 3.07
C LEU A 54 -13.62 13.29 2.05
N LEU A 55 -13.25 13.45 0.78
CA LEU A 55 -14.22 13.66 -0.31
C LEU A 55 -15.09 12.42 -0.54
N SER A 56 -14.54 11.22 -0.37
CA SER A 56 -15.26 9.95 -0.55
C SER A 56 -16.48 9.84 0.37
N LEU A 57 -16.35 10.29 1.61
CA LEU A 57 -17.43 10.25 2.61
C LEU A 57 -18.68 11.01 2.13
N TYR A 58 -18.49 12.05 1.30
CA TYR A 58 -19.57 12.82 0.70
C TYR A 58 -20.07 12.20 -0.61
N LEU A 59 -19.16 11.81 -1.50
CA LEU A 59 -19.49 11.37 -2.87
C LEU A 59 -20.15 9.99 -2.91
N ILE A 60 -19.80 9.08 -2.00
CA ILE A 60 -20.37 7.74 -1.91
C ILE A 60 -21.90 7.76 -1.70
N LYS A 61 -22.40 8.82 -1.04
CA LYS A 61 -23.85 9.01 -0.82
C LYS A 61 -24.59 9.48 -2.07
N LYS A 62 -23.88 10.05 -3.07
CA LYS A 62 -24.48 10.69 -4.25
C LYS A 62 -24.30 9.91 -5.54
N LEU A 63 -23.24 9.14 -5.67
CA LEU A 63 -22.85 8.48 -6.90
C LEU A 63 -22.70 6.97 -6.69
N ARG A 64 -22.98 6.20 -7.75
CA ARG A 64 -22.74 4.75 -7.76
C ARG A 64 -21.25 4.45 -7.66
N GLN A 65 -20.87 3.40 -6.95
CA GLN A 65 -19.48 2.94 -6.78
C GLN A 65 -18.74 2.81 -8.13
N THR A 66 -19.39 2.19 -9.13
CA THR A 66 -18.81 2.02 -10.47
C THR A 66 -18.59 3.34 -11.21
N THR A 67 -19.44 4.35 -10.98
CA THR A 67 -19.26 5.70 -11.56
C THR A 67 -18.08 6.40 -10.89
N LEU A 68 -18.01 6.35 -9.57
CA LEU A 68 -16.89 6.89 -8.80
C LEU A 68 -15.58 6.24 -9.25
N LEU A 69 -15.55 4.93 -9.38
CA LEU A 69 -14.37 4.19 -9.82
C LEU A 69 -13.86 4.67 -11.18
N LYS A 70 -14.76 4.92 -12.15
CA LYS A 70 -14.39 5.47 -13.46
C LYS A 70 -13.79 6.86 -13.35
N ILE A 71 -14.37 7.75 -12.53
CA ILE A 71 -13.86 9.10 -12.31
C ILE A 71 -12.42 9.03 -11.76
N TRP A 72 -12.18 8.18 -10.78
CA TRP A 72 -10.87 8.08 -10.14
C TRP A 72 -9.79 7.46 -11.03
N TYR A 73 -10.15 6.46 -11.84
CA TYR A 73 -9.25 5.97 -12.88
C TYR A 73 -8.93 7.05 -13.91
N THR A 74 -9.92 7.89 -14.28
CA THR A 74 -9.69 9.01 -15.17
C THR A 74 -8.73 10.04 -14.56
N VAL A 75 -8.90 10.39 -13.28
CA VAL A 75 -7.97 11.30 -12.58
C VAL A 75 -6.56 10.71 -12.57
N LEU A 76 -6.40 9.45 -12.21
CA LEU A 76 -5.11 8.78 -12.19
C LEU A 76 -4.47 8.75 -13.58
N MET A 77 -5.20 8.32 -14.60
CA MET A 77 -4.75 8.25 -15.99
C MET A 77 -4.26 9.60 -16.50
N VAL A 78 -5.05 10.67 -16.28
CA VAL A 78 -4.69 12.03 -16.70
C VAL A 78 -3.43 12.49 -15.96
N ALA A 79 -3.32 12.27 -14.66
CA ALA A 79 -2.13 12.62 -13.89
C ALA A 79 -0.87 11.90 -14.39
N LEU A 80 -0.96 10.61 -14.70
CA LEU A 80 0.15 9.82 -15.24
C LEU A 80 0.60 10.34 -16.62
N ILE A 81 -0.34 10.60 -17.52
CA ILE A 81 -0.03 11.13 -18.86
C ILE A 81 0.61 12.52 -18.75
N LEU A 82 0.08 13.39 -17.89
CA LEU A 82 0.62 14.73 -17.68
C LEU A 82 2.04 14.70 -17.10
N ILE A 83 2.37 13.79 -16.20
CA ILE A 83 3.76 13.60 -15.71
C ILE A 83 4.70 13.35 -16.89
N GLY A 84 4.28 12.54 -17.84
CA GLY A 84 5.09 12.23 -19.01
C GLY A 84 5.27 13.38 -20.01
N LEU A 85 4.28 14.28 -20.10
CA LEU A 85 4.22 15.34 -21.10
C LEU A 85 4.70 16.71 -20.58
N THR A 86 4.87 16.84 -19.26
CA THR A 86 5.19 18.14 -18.65
C THR A 86 6.60 18.18 -18.10
N SER A 87 7.14 19.42 -18.02
CA SER A 87 8.42 19.74 -17.38
C SER A 87 8.16 20.68 -16.19
N GLY A 88 9.05 20.61 -15.20
CA GLY A 88 9.00 21.50 -14.04
C GLY A 88 8.54 20.83 -12.75
N ASN A 89 9.31 21.12 -11.67
CA ASN A 89 9.16 20.41 -10.40
C ASN A 89 7.84 20.72 -9.69
N ALA A 90 7.36 21.99 -9.76
CA ALA A 90 6.10 22.37 -9.11
C ALA A 90 4.90 21.56 -9.64
N LEU A 91 4.83 21.39 -10.97
CA LEU A 91 3.77 20.59 -11.57
C LEU A 91 3.94 19.11 -11.27
N LEU A 92 5.17 18.59 -11.26
CA LEU A 92 5.47 17.23 -10.86
C LEU A 92 4.93 16.95 -9.45
N PHE A 93 5.22 17.81 -8.47
CA PHE A 93 4.72 17.68 -7.10
C PHE A 93 3.19 17.69 -7.03
N PHE A 94 2.55 18.61 -7.75
CA PHE A 94 1.08 18.65 -7.82
C PHE A 94 0.48 17.37 -8.43
N LEU A 95 1.09 16.84 -9.49
CA LEU A 95 0.62 15.60 -10.13
C LEU A 95 0.77 14.37 -9.24
N TYR A 96 1.76 14.34 -8.34
CA TYR A 96 1.84 13.29 -7.31
C TYR A 96 0.69 13.36 -6.30
N VAL A 97 0.23 14.56 -5.93
CA VAL A 97 -1.01 14.71 -5.15
C VAL A 97 -2.21 14.13 -5.93
N ALA A 98 -2.31 14.42 -7.23
CA ALA A 98 -3.39 13.89 -8.08
C ALA A 98 -3.34 12.36 -8.22
N ILE A 99 -2.14 11.77 -8.35
CA ILE A 99 -1.98 10.29 -8.32
C ILE A 99 -2.51 9.72 -7.02
N GLY A 100 -2.09 10.27 -5.88
CA GLY A 100 -2.53 9.79 -4.57
C GLY A 100 -4.03 9.93 -4.36
N PHE A 101 -4.60 11.05 -4.83
CA PHE A 101 -6.02 11.30 -4.82
C PHE A 101 -6.82 10.24 -5.59
N GLY A 102 -6.39 9.89 -6.80
CA GLY A 102 -7.00 8.82 -7.60
C GLY A 102 -6.79 7.43 -6.96
N ALA A 103 -5.56 7.15 -6.52
CA ALA A 103 -5.13 5.85 -6.02
C ALA A 103 -5.95 5.33 -4.85
N PHE A 104 -6.19 6.18 -3.84
CA PHE A 104 -6.94 5.79 -2.66
C PHE A 104 -8.38 5.36 -3.00
N MET A 105 -9.03 6.14 -3.84
CA MET A 105 -10.41 5.87 -4.25
C MET A 105 -10.53 4.66 -5.18
N ILE A 106 -9.48 4.36 -5.95
CA ILE A 106 -9.44 3.15 -6.77
C ILE A 106 -9.44 1.91 -5.89
N ASP A 107 -8.64 1.88 -4.84
CA ASP A 107 -8.62 0.76 -3.89
C ASP A 107 -9.98 0.59 -3.20
N SER A 108 -10.46 1.63 -2.55
CA SER A 108 -11.77 1.62 -1.86
C SER A 108 -12.93 1.34 -2.81
N GLY A 109 -12.95 1.98 -3.99
CA GLY A 109 -14.01 1.83 -4.98
C GLY A 109 -14.03 0.45 -5.63
N SER A 110 -12.89 -0.17 -5.88
CA SER A 110 -12.82 -1.53 -6.43
C SER A 110 -13.34 -2.57 -5.44
N ASN A 111 -12.94 -2.45 -4.16
CA ASN A 111 -13.48 -3.27 -3.08
C ASN A 111 -14.99 -3.08 -2.93
N GLY A 112 -15.47 -1.82 -2.94
CA GLY A 112 -16.88 -1.49 -2.85
C GLY A 112 -17.70 -2.01 -4.02
N ALA A 113 -17.20 -1.89 -5.25
CA ALA A 113 -17.88 -2.38 -6.45
C ALA A 113 -18.01 -3.91 -6.44
N LEU A 114 -16.96 -4.64 -6.01
CA LEU A 114 -17.02 -6.10 -5.92
C LEU A 114 -17.88 -6.58 -4.76
N SER A 115 -17.88 -5.88 -3.64
CA SER A 115 -18.70 -6.23 -2.48
C SER A 115 -20.18 -5.92 -2.69
N GLY A 116 -20.51 -4.86 -3.47
CA GLY A 116 -21.87 -4.45 -3.76
C GLY A 116 -22.45 -5.16 -4.98
N ASP A 117 -21.87 -4.94 -6.16
CA ASP A 117 -22.39 -5.44 -7.44
C ASP A 117 -22.25 -6.98 -7.59
N TYR A 118 -21.33 -7.61 -6.85
CA TYR A 118 -21.02 -9.05 -6.91
C TYR A 118 -21.05 -9.72 -5.54
N PHE A 119 -21.97 -9.32 -4.70
CA PHE A 119 -22.09 -9.75 -3.30
C PHE A 119 -22.01 -11.27 -3.11
N GLU A 120 -22.65 -12.07 -3.95
CA GLU A 120 -22.64 -13.54 -3.87
C GLU A 120 -21.26 -14.17 -4.08
N LYS A 121 -20.36 -13.48 -4.78
CA LYS A 121 -19.00 -13.93 -5.11
C LYS A 121 -17.90 -13.12 -4.41
N LYS A 122 -18.25 -12.28 -3.46
CA LYS A 122 -17.31 -11.39 -2.77
C LYS A 122 -16.16 -12.14 -2.11
N GLU A 123 -16.42 -13.32 -1.55
CA GLU A 123 -15.42 -14.16 -0.87
C GLU A 123 -14.32 -14.65 -1.81
N LEU A 124 -14.62 -14.79 -3.10
CA LEU A 124 -13.66 -15.10 -4.15
C LEU A 124 -13.04 -13.85 -4.75
N TYR A 125 -13.84 -12.82 -5.03
CA TYR A 125 -13.41 -11.67 -5.81
C TYR A 125 -12.54 -10.68 -5.02
N ILE A 126 -12.77 -10.51 -3.71
CA ILE A 126 -11.93 -9.62 -2.89
C ILE A 126 -10.49 -10.15 -2.77
N PRO A 127 -10.24 -11.42 -2.42
CA PRO A 127 -8.89 -11.97 -2.47
C PRO A 127 -8.23 -11.89 -3.86
N LEU A 128 -9.00 -12.13 -4.93
CA LEU A 128 -8.49 -12.06 -6.30
C LEU A 128 -8.12 -10.61 -6.70
N LEU A 129 -8.85 -9.61 -6.23
CA LEU A 129 -8.51 -8.21 -6.39
C LEU A 129 -7.14 -7.89 -5.77
N HIS A 130 -6.95 -8.27 -4.50
CA HIS A 130 -5.68 -8.04 -3.82
C HIS A 130 -4.52 -8.86 -4.38
N PHE A 131 -4.80 -10.04 -4.92
CA PHE A 131 -3.83 -10.80 -5.70
C PHE A 131 -3.42 -10.06 -6.97
N SER A 132 -4.39 -9.48 -7.71
CA SER A 132 -4.11 -8.67 -8.91
C SER A 132 -3.22 -7.47 -8.60
N TYR A 133 -3.44 -6.78 -7.47
CA TYR A 133 -2.55 -5.73 -6.99
C TYR A 133 -1.12 -6.26 -6.74
N SER A 134 -1.01 -7.36 -5.99
CA SER A 134 0.30 -7.93 -5.66
C SER A 134 1.06 -8.37 -6.91
N ALA A 135 0.36 -8.98 -7.87
CA ALA A 135 0.94 -9.36 -9.16
C ALA A 135 1.43 -8.14 -9.95
N GLY A 136 0.66 -7.04 -9.99
CA GLY A 136 1.09 -5.79 -10.61
C GLY A 136 2.31 -5.18 -9.93
N ALA A 137 2.34 -5.16 -8.60
CA ALA A 137 3.47 -4.66 -7.82
C ALA A 137 4.75 -5.47 -8.06
N ILE A 138 4.64 -6.81 -8.14
CA ILE A 138 5.74 -7.72 -8.48
C ILE A 138 6.30 -7.40 -9.87
N VAL A 139 5.42 -7.21 -10.86
CA VAL A 139 5.81 -6.95 -12.25
C VAL A 139 6.45 -5.57 -12.42
N THR A 140 6.16 -4.60 -11.54
CA THR A 140 6.65 -3.22 -11.66
C THR A 140 8.17 -3.16 -11.81
N GLY A 141 8.92 -3.96 -11.03
CA GLY A 141 10.37 -3.97 -11.07
C GLY A 141 10.96 -4.29 -12.46
N TYR A 142 10.27 -5.10 -13.23
CA TYR A 142 10.67 -5.44 -14.62
C TYR A 142 10.02 -4.53 -15.66
N PHE A 143 8.80 -4.06 -15.42
CA PHE A 143 8.10 -3.12 -16.29
C PHE A 143 8.91 -1.86 -16.55
N ILE A 144 9.65 -1.35 -15.55
CA ILE A 144 10.40 -0.10 -15.66
C ILE A 144 11.73 -0.23 -16.43
N LEU A 145 12.23 -1.45 -16.70
CA LEU A 145 13.57 -1.63 -17.24
C LEU A 145 13.83 -0.86 -18.55
N PRO A 146 12.91 -0.82 -19.56
CA PRO A 146 13.10 -0.07 -20.78
C PRO A 146 12.94 1.45 -20.60
N PHE A 147 12.52 1.92 -19.43
CA PHE A 147 12.10 3.31 -19.18
C PHE A 147 13.02 4.05 -18.20
N ARG A 148 14.20 3.55 -17.89
CA ARG A 148 15.12 4.20 -16.94
C ARG A 148 15.89 5.37 -17.59
N GLY A 149 16.55 6.18 -16.77
CA GLY A 149 17.26 7.39 -17.21
C GLY A 149 16.31 8.42 -17.81
N ALA A 150 16.65 9.02 -18.91
CA ALA A 150 15.84 10.06 -19.56
C ALA A 150 14.44 9.60 -20.01
N ALA A 151 14.26 8.28 -20.19
CA ALA A 151 12.97 7.70 -20.62
C ALA A 151 11.96 7.48 -19.48
N TRP A 152 12.26 7.80 -18.23
CA TRP A 152 11.38 7.51 -17.09
C TRP A 152 9.95 8.06 -17.25
N ARG A 153 9.80 9.21 -17.91
CA ARG A 153 8.49 9.81 -18.20
C ARG A 153 7.62 8.93 -19.07
N THR A 154 8.23 8.19 -20.00
CA THR A 154 7.52 7.27 -20.88
C THR A 154 6.85 6.12 -20.12
N ALA A 155 7.43 5.67 -18.99
CA ALA A 155 6.78 4.66 -18.14
C ALA A 155 5.42 5.14 -17.62
N TYR A 156 5.32 6.40 -17.20
CA TYR A 156 4.08 7.01 -16.71
C TYR A 156 3.05 7.15 -17.85
N VAL A 157 3.50 7.62 -19.02
CA VAL A 157 2.61 7.72 -20.22
C VAL A 157 2.07 6.36 -20.60
N VAL A 158 2.93 5.34 -20.70
CA VAL A 158 2.55 3.97 -21.08
C VAL A 158 1.55 3.40 -20.07
N ALA A 159 1.82 3.54 -18.77
CA ALA A 159 0.88 3.11 -17.72
C ALA A 159 -0.47 3.84 -17.83
N GLY A 160 -0.43 5.15 -18.07
CA GLY A 160 -1.64 5.96 -18.28
C GLY A 160 -2.45 5.55 -19.50
N ILE A 161 -1.79 5.28 -20.63
CA ILE A 161 -2.45 4.81 -21.86
C ILE A 161 -3.07 3.43 -21.66
N ILE A 162 -2.36 2.49 -21.02
CA ILE A 162 -2.91 1.15 -20.75
C ILE A 162 -4.18 1.28 -19.89
N LEU A 163 -4.15 2.09 -18.82
CA LEU A 163 -5.33 2.34 -17.99
C LEU A 163 -6.46 2.97 -18.79
N ALA A 164 -6.16 3.92 -19.69
CA ALA A 164 -7.15 4.55 -20.58
C ALA A 164 -7.82 3.51 -21.50
N LEU A 165 -7.03 2.67 -22.14
CA LEU A 165 -7.55 1.63 -23.04
C LEU A 165 -8.44 0.63 -22.27
N LEU A 166 -8.01 0.16 -21.09
CA LEU A 166 -8.81 -0.73 -20.26
C LEU A 166 -10.12 -0.07 -19.79
N LEU A 167 -10.05 1.21 -19.42
CA LEU A 167 -11.22 1.97 -19.00
C LEU A 167 -12.22 2.11 -20.15
N VAL A 168 -11.77 2.44 -21.35
CA VAL A 168 -12.61 2.53 -22.57
C VAL A 168 -13.22 1.16 -22.92
N LEU A 169 -12.41 0.11 -22.95
CA LEU A 169 -12.89 -1.25 -23.21
C LEU A 169 -13.95 -1.68 -22.19
N SER A 170 -13.80 -1.30 -20.94
CA SER A 170 -14.79 -1.59 -19.88
C SER A 170 -16.15 -0.90 -20.09
N GLN A 171 -16.20 0.16 -20.92
CA GLN A 171 -17.46 0.83 -21.29
C GLN A 171 -18.13 0.16 -22.50
N ILE A 172 -17.32 -0.32 -23.45
CA ILE A 172 -17.80 -0.96 -24.68
C ILE A 172 -18.38 -2.35 -24.36
N ILE A 173 -17.66 -3.12 -23.56
CA ILE A 173 -18.03 -4.49 -23.17
C ILE A 173 -18.95 -4.43 -21.94
N LYS A 174 -20.28 -4.33 -22.19
CA LYS A 174 -21.26 -4.26 -21.11
C LYS A 174 -21.35 -5.60 -20.35
N PRO A 175 -21.63 -5.58 -19.03
CA PRO A 175 -21.94 -6.81 -18.28
C PRO A 175 -23.26 -7.42 -18.81
N LYS A 176 -23.34 -8.76 -18.84
CA LYS A 176 -24.62 -9.46 -19.03
C LYS A 176 -25.56 -9.02 -17.91
N GLU A 177 -26.75 -8.57 -18.27
CA GLU A 177 -27.78 -8.19 -17.29
C GLU A 177 -28.07 -9.36 -16.33
N GLY A 178 -28.01 -9.06 -15.04
CA GLY A 178 -28.34 -10.07 -14.01
C GLY A 178 -27.65 -9.88 -12.64
N ALA A 179 -26.75 -8.94 -12.49
CA ALA A 179 -25.96 -8.82 -11.26
C ALA A 179 -26.10 -7.44 -10.59
N ILE A 180 -27.32 -7.03 -10.27
CA ILE A 180 -27.51 -5.84 -9.42
C ILE A 180 -28.33 -6.27 -8.21
N ALA A 181 -27.67 -6.90 -7.24
CA ALA A 181 -28.23 -7.00 -5.91
C ALA A 181 -28.00 -5.66 -5.20
N LYS A 182 -29.07 -4.97 -4.85
CA LYS A 182 -29.02 -3.85 -3.91
C LYS A 182 -28.66 -4.40 -2.54
N ALA A 183 -27.42 -4.32 -2.16
CA ALA A 183 -27.02 -4.56 -0.77
C ALA A 183 -27.19 -3.25 0.02
N GLU A 184 -28.38 -3.00 0.53
CA GLU A 184 -28.58 -2.12 1.67
C GLU A 184 -28.29 -2.96 2.92
N ALA A 185 -27.05 -2.99 3.37
CA ALA A 185 -26.78 -3.42 4.74
C ALA A 185 -27.22 -2.26 5.66
N PRO A 186 -28.12 -2.50 6.64
CA PRO A 186 -28.41 -1.50 7.63
C PRO A 186 -27.14 -1.18 8.40
N ILE A 187 -26.69 0.06 8.36
CA ILE A 187 -25.61 0.56 9.20
C ILE A 187 -26.19 0.57 10.63
N GLN A 188 -25.92 -0.48 11.40
CA GLN A 188 -26.16 -0.43 12.83
C GLN A 188 -25.17 0.57 13.41
N THR A 189 -25.64 1.76 13.69
CA THR A 189 -24.88 2.85 14.30
C THR A 189 -24.78 2.64 15.81
N GLU A 190 -23.90 1.74 16.24
CA GLU A 190 -23.44 1.79 17.63
C GLU A 190 -22.43 2.93 17.81
N SER A 191 -22.36 3.46 19.04
CA SER A 191 -21.38 4.49 19.36
C SER A 191 -19.95 3.99 19.11
N ASN A 192 -19.14 4.78 18.42
CA ASN A 192 -17.72 4.49 18.20
C ASN A 192 -16.83 4.95 19.37
N LEU A 193 -17.42 5.58 20.39
CA LEU A 193 -16.69 6.10 21.54
C LEU A 193 -15.94 5.03 22.35
N PRO A 194 -16.49 3.81 22.59
CA PRO A 194 -15.75 2.75 23.27
C PRO A 194 -14.48 2.34 22.53
N VAL A 195 -14.53 2.28 21.19
CA VAL A 195 -13.37 1.96 20.34
C VAL A 195 -12.27 3.01 20.52
N LEU A 196 -12.62 4.29 20.41
CA LEU A 196 -11.68 5.41 20.56
C LEU A 196 -11.10 5.55 21.98
N LYS A 197 -11.80 5.09 23.01
CA LYS A 197 -11.33 5.10 24.40
C LYS A 197 -10.50 3.85 24.76
N SER A 198 -10.51 2.81 23.93
CA SER A 198 -9.74 1.60 24.19
C SER A 198 -8.24 1.85 24.03
N ARG A 199 -7.50 1.74 25.15
CA ARG A 199 -6.04 1.85 25.15
C ARG A 199 -5.42 0.82 24.19
N ASN A 200 -5.92 -0.41 24.17
CA ASN A 200 -5.39 -1.46 23.31
C ASN A 200 -5.60 -1.12 21.83
N PHE A 201 -6.77 -0.59 21.46
CA PHE A 201 -7.03 -0.15 20.10
C PHE A 201 -6.10 0.99 19.68
N ILE A 202 -5.88 1.99 20.54
CA ILE A 202 -4.98 3.11 20.27
C ILE A 202 -3.54 2.62 20.05
N LEU A 203 -3.01 1.79 20.96
CA LEU A 203 -1.65 1.26 20.84
C LEU A 203 -1.47 0.39 19.60
N TYR A 204 -2.49 -0.43 19.30
CA TYR A 204 -2.47 -1.29 18.11
C TYR A 204 -2.53 -0.46 16.83
N THR A 205 -3.35 0.61 16.80
CA THR A 205 -3.41 1.56 15.67
C THR A 205 -2.08 2.29 15.47
N LEU A 206 -1.41 2.72 16.53
CA LEU A 206 -0.07 3.32 16.44
C LEU A 206 0.96 2.33 15.90
N ALA A 207 0.90 1.07 16.31
CA ALA A 207 1.76 0.03 15.76
C ALA A 207 1.51 -0.19 14.25
N LEU A 208 0.24 -0.14 13.81
CA LEU A 208 -0.11 -0.19 12.39
C LEU A 208 0.45 1.01 11.62
N MET A 209 0.34 2.21 12.17
CA MET A 209 0.87 3.44 11.56
C MET A 209 2.39 3.31 11.31
N LEU A 210 3.14 2.83 12.29
CA LEU A 210 4.58 2.59 12.17
C LEU A 210 4.88 1.51 11.10
N TYR A 211 4.14 0.41 11.11
CA TYR A 211 4.28 -0.65 10.10
C TYR A 211 4.01 -0.14 8.69
N MET A 212 2.92 0.61 8.47
CA MET A 212 2.57 1.13 7.15
C MET A 212 3.60 2.14 6.64
N GLY A 213 4.16 2.95 7.53
CA GLY A 213 5.29 3.84 7.22
C GLY A 213 6.54 3.05 6.82
N SER A 214 6.91 2.03 7.59
CA SER A 214 8.03 1.15 7.30
C SER A 214 7.85 0.42 5.97
N GLN A 215 6.67 -0.10 5.69
CA GLN A 215 6.36 -0.74 4.41
C GLN A 215 6.54 0.21 3.22
N GLN A 216 6.11 1.47 3.36
CA GLN A 216 6.28 2.48 2.31
C GLN A 216 7.74 2.86 2.12
N ILE A 217 8.50 3.01 3.19
CA ILE A 217 9.95 3.22 3.14
C ILE A 217 10.62 2.08 2.34
N CYS A 218 10.33 0.84 2.69
CA CYS A 218 10.89 -0.32 2.01
C CYS A 218 10.50 -0.35 0.52
N ALA A 219 9.22 -0.19 0.20
CA ALA A 219 8.74 -0.24 -1.19
C ALA A 219 9.36 0.86 -2.08
N THR A 220 9.69 2.01 -1.49
CA THR A 220 10.25 3.14 -2.25
C THR A 220 11.77 3.14 -2.26
N TRP A 221 12.40 2.91 -1.10
CA TRP A 221 13.83 3.17 -0.93
C TRP A 221 14.73 1.95 -1.05
N ILE A 222 14.21 0.71 -0.97
CA ILE A 222 15.00 -0.50 -1.25
C ILE A 222 15.56 -0.52 -2.68
N PRO A 223 14.78 -0.21 -3.74
CA PRO A 223 15.33 -0.08 -5.09
C PRO A 223 16.44 0.97 -5.17
N VAL A 224 16.23 2.14 -4.56
CA VAL A 224 17.20 3.24 -4.56
C VAL A 224 18.49 2.86 -3.81
N TYR A 225 18.37 2.22 -2.66
CA TYR A 225 19.48 1.66 -1.90
C TYR A 225 20.28 0.63 -2.73
N THR A 226 19.56 -0.26 -3.39
CA THR A 226 20.16 -1.29 -4.27
C THR A 226 20.93 -0.65 -5.44
N GLU A 227 20.44 0.47 -5.97
CA GLU A 227 21.08 1.19 -7.06
C GLU A 227 22.26 2.04 -6.62
N LEU A 228 22.07 2.91 -5.61
CA LEU A 228 23.04 3.94 -5.24
C LEU A 228 24.11 3.45 -4.27
N GLU A 229 23.79 2.54 -3.35
CA GLU A 229 24.73 2.08 -2.33
C GLU A 229 25.28 0.67 -2.62
N LEU A 230 24.43 -0.24 -3.10
CA LEU A 230 24.90 -1.56 -3.52
C LEU A 230 25.44 -1.58 -4.96
N LEU A 231 25.30 -0.47 -5.71
CA LEU A 231 25.81 -0.27 -7.08
C LEU A 231 25.40 -1.39 -8.05
N GLN A 232 24.16 -1.83 -7.95
CA GLN A 232 23.66 -2.95 -8.72
C GLN A 232 23.05 -2.54 -10.06
N SER A 233 23.04 -3.48 -11.01
CA SER A 233 22.43 -3.30 -12.32
C SER A 233 20.92 -3.02 -12.24
N PRO A 234 20.32 -2.35 -13.23
CA PRO A 234 18.89 -2.08 -13.29
C PRO A 234 18.00 -3.30 -13.08
N ALA A 235 18.40 -4.46 -13.60
CA ALA A 235 17.68 -5.71 -13.44
C ALA A 235 17.63 -6.16 -11.97
N ILE A 236 18.73 -6.03 -11.24
CA ILE A 236 18.81 -6.37 -9.80
C ILE A 236 18.02 -5.36 -8.96
N VAL A 237 18.04 -4.07 -9.33
CA VAL A 237 17.21 -3.03 -8.71
C VAL A 237 15.72 -3.39 -8.83
N GLY A 238 15.26 -3.77 -10.02
CA GLY A 238 13.89 -4.27 -10.21
C GLY A 238 13.60 -5.54 -9.41
N THR A 239 14.56 -6.47 -9.38
CA THR A 239 14.46 -7.72 -8.62
C THR A 239 14.31 -7.47 -7.12
N SER A 240 14.98 -6.49 -6.54
CA SER A 240 14.88 -6.15 -5.12
C SER A 240 13.44 -5.79 -4.73
N LEU A 241 12.76 -4.97 -5.52
CA LEU A 241 11.36 -4.65 -5.33
C LEU A 241 10.45 -5.87 -5.49
N THR A 242 10.72 -6.68 -6.51
CA THR A 242 9.99 -7.94 -6.76
C THR A 242 10.09 -8.88 -5.56
N PHE A 243 11.29 -9.11 -5.00
CA PHE A 243 11.50 -9.98 -3.84
C PHE A 243 10.74 -9.49 -2.60
N PHE A 244 10.71 -8.17 -2.38
CA PHE A 244 9.91 -7.59 -1.31
C PHE A 244 8.41 -7.90 -1.46
N TRP A 245 7.84 -7.66 -2.65
CA TRP A 245 6.42 -7.89 -2.91
C TRP A 245 6.04 -9.38 -2.99
N VAL A 246 6.93 -10.24 -3.49
CA VAL A 246 6.75 -11.70 -3.48
C VAL A 246 6.69 -12.20 -2.04
N GLY A 247 7.59 -11.74 -1.17
CA GLY A 247 7.54 -12.04 0.26
C GLY A 247 6.19 -11.70 0.88
N ILE A 248 5.70 -10.47 0.63
CA ILE A 248 4.38 -10.01 1.10
C ILE A 248 3.25 -10.89 0.54
N ALA A 249 3.26 -11.20 -0.75
CA ALA A 249 2.20 -11.97 -1.40
C ALA A 249 2.11 -13.40 -0.83
N ILE A 250 3.24 -14.09 -0.73
CA ILE A 250 3.30 -15.45 -0.18
C ILE A 250 2.82 -15.48 1.27
N SER A 251 3.30 -14.55 2.10
CA SER A 251 2.95 -14.55 3.52
C SER A 251 1.48 -14.21 3.77
N ARG A 252 0.87 -13.36 2.95
CA ARG A 252 -0.57 -13.06 3.00
C ARG A 252 -1.42 -14.31 2.68
N LEU A 253 -1.03 -15.09 1.68
CA LEU A 253 -1.71 -16.35 1.36
C LEU A 253 -1.58 -17.36 2.50
N LEU A 254 -0.36 -17.52 3.04
CA LEU A 254 -0.11 -18.45 4.14
C LEU A 254 -0.79 -18.02 5.45
N SER A 255 -0.95 -16.73 5.71
CA SER A 255 -1.56 -16.23 6.95
C SER A 255 -2.98 -16.73 7.15
N GLY A 256 -3.78 -16.82 6.08
CA GLY A 256 -5.12 -17.41 6.14
C GLY A 256 -5.12 -18.87 6.56
N LEU A 257 -4.21 -19.68 6.01
CA LEU A 257 -4.05 -21.09 6.37
C LEU A 257 -3.56 -21.27 7.80
N ILE A 258 -2.66 -20.40 8.26
CA ILE A 258 -2.12 -20.42 9.63
C ILE A 258 -3.22 -20.09 10.64
N LEU A 259 -4.06 -19.08 10.34
CA LEU A 259 -5.20 -18.71 11.19
C LEU A 259 -6.25 -19.84 11.27
N GLN A 260 -6.54 -20.53 10.16
CA GLN A 260 -7.44 -21.68 10.14
C GLN A 260 -6.94 -22.83 11.03
N ARG A 261 -5.62 -22.96 11.24
CA ARG A 261 -5.02 -23.93 12.18
C ARG A 261 -5.03 -23.47 13.64
N GLY A 262 -5.73 -22.38 13.96
CA GLY A 262 -5.92 -21.89 15.33
C GLY A 262 -4.81 -20.98 15.87
N PHE A 263 -3.87 -20.55 15.04
CA PHE A 263 -2.86 -19.57 15.48
C PHE A 263 -3.53 -18.20 15.71
N LYS A 264 -3.08 -17.50 16.74
CA LYS A 264 -3.64 -16.19 17.12
C LYS A 264 -2.98 -15.04 16.34
N PRO A 265 -3.73 -14.01 15.90
CA PRO A 265 -3.19 -12.90 15.13
C PRO A 265 -2.11 -12.10 15.87
N LEU A 266 -2.31 -11.75 17.15
CA LEU A 266 -1.35 -10.92 17.91
C LEU A 266 0.06 -11.52 18.00
N PRO A 267 0.27 -12.81 18.35
CA PRO A 267 1.61 -13.40 18.31
C PRO A 267 2.23 -13.42 16.93
N LEU A 268 1.43 -13.70 15.87
CA LEU A 268 1.93 -13.69 14.50
C LEU A 268 2.38 -12.29 14.08
N THR A 269 1.61 -11.25 14.40
CA THR A 269 1.98 -9.86 14.15
C THR A 269 3.25 -9.47 14.90
N LEU A 270 3.37 -9.83 16.18
CA LEU A 270 4.55 -9.56 16.99
C LEU A 270 5.81 -10.16 16.36
N TRP A 271 5.80 -11.46 16.11
CA TRP A 271 6.97 -12.14 15.52
C TRP A 271 7.26 -11.64 14.11
N GLY A 272 6.22 -11.34 13.31
CA GLY A 272 6.38 -10.75 12.00
C GLY A 272 7.15 -9.42 12.05
N PHE A 273 6.81 -8.53 12.98
CA PHE A 273 7.51 -7.26 13.14
C PHE A 273 8.94 -7.41 13.65
N LEU A 274 9.17 -8.32 14.61
CA LEU A 274 10.51 -8.56 15.12
C LEU A 274 11.45 -9.16 14.06
N VAL A 275 10.97 -10.13 13.29
CA VAL A 275 11.75 -10.75 12.21
C VAL A 275 12.00 -9.76 11.06
N ALA A 276 10.99 -9.01 10.64
CA ALA A 276 11.15 -7.99 9.59
C ALA A 276 12.07 -6.85 10.04
N GLY A 277 11.94 -6.40 11.30
CA GLY A 277 12.83 -5.41 11.89
C GLY A 277 14.28 -5.90 11.95
N GLY A 278 14.50 -7.16 12.35
CA GLY A 278 15.82 -7.80 12.35
C GLY A 278 16.42 -7.90 10.95
N ALA A 279 15.63 -8.29 9.95
CA ALA A 279 16.09 -8.37 8.56
C ALA A 279 16.53 -6.99 8.03
N LEU A 280 15.77 -5.92 8.33
CA LEU A 280 16.14 -4.56 7.94
C LEU A 280 17.34 -4.02 8.72
N ALA A 281 17.50 -4.38 10.00
CA ALA A 281 18.68 -4.01 10.78
C ALA A 281 19.98 -4.62 10.21
N LEU A 282 19.88 -5.81 9.66
CA LEU A 282 21.01 -6.52 9.06
C LEU A 282 21.30 -6.10 7.62
N LEU A 283 20.33 -5.47 6.92
CA LEU A 283 20.44 -5.14 5.51
C LEU A 283 21.69 -4.30 5.16
N PRO A 284 22.05 -3.23 5.89
CA PRO A 284 23.25 -2.43 5.59
C PRO A 284 24.57 -3.20 5.74
N PHE A 285 24.54 -4.32 6.44
CA PHE A 285 25.71 -5.17 6.70
C PHE A 285 25.76 -6.41 5.79
N ALA A 286 24.85 -6.48 4.80
CA ALA A 286 24.84 -7.60 3.87
C ALA A 286 26.13 -7.64 3.04
N SER A 287 26.89 -8.73 3.16
CA SER A 287 28.21 -8.91 2.53
C SER A 287 28.15 -9.09 1.01
N ASN A 288 26.97 -9.39 0.47
CA ASN A 288 26.75 -9.58 -0.96
C ASN A 288 25.27 -9.38 -1.32
N ILE A 289 25.00 -9.22 -2.60
CA ILE A 289 23.65 -8.94 -3.10
C ILE A 289 22.64 -10.09 -2.83
N VAL A 290 23.09 -11.33 -2.82
CA VAL A 290 22.21 -12.48 -2.57
C VAL A 290 21.67 -12.40 -1.14
N LEU A 291 22.53 -12.14 -0.16
CA LEU A 291 22.13 -11.94 1.23
C LEU A 291 21.19 -10.74 1.36
N ALA A 292 21.48 -9.62 0.69
CA ALA A 292 20.58 -8.46 0.69
C ALA A 292 19.18 -8.82 0.15
N LEU A 293 19.08 -9.52 -0.97
CA LEU A 293 17.82 -9.96 -1.54
C LEU A 293 17.04 -10.92 -0.63
N ILE A 294 17.75 -11.83 0.06
CA ILE A 294 17.14 -12.73 1.06
C ILE A 294 16.57 -11.91 2.22
N LEU A 295 17.31 -10.94 2.76
CA LEU A 295 16.83 -10.08 3.85
C LEU A 295 15.64 -9.22 3.42
N ILE A 296 15.65 -8.70 2.20
CA ILE A 296 14.53 -7.95 1.62
C ILE A 296 13.28 -8.83 1.49
N ALA A 297 13.43 -10.04 0.95
CA ALA A 297 12.34 -11.01 0.84
C ALA A 297 11.79 -11.41 2.21
N LEU A 298 12.68 -11.66 3.17
CA LEU A 298 12.33 -12.01 4.56
C LEU A 298 11.58 -10.87 5.25
N CYS A 299 12.01 -9.62 5.06
CA CYS A 299 11.30 -8.45 5.56
C CYS A 299 9.86 -8.40 5.02
N GLY A 300 9.69 -8.51 3.70
CA GLY A 300 8.37 -8.54 3.06
C GLY A 300 7.51 -9.70 3.56
N PHE A 301 8.10 -10.91 3.64
CA PHE A 301 7.42 -12.11 4.12
C PHE A 301 6.96 -11.99 5.58
N ALA A 302 7.83 -11.55 6.47
CA ALA A 302 7.53 -11.52 7.90
C ALA A 302 6.46 -10.47 8.26
N ALA A 303 6.53 -9.27 7.67
CA ALA A 303 5.59 -8.19 7.96
C ALA A 303 4.35 -8.18 7.04
N GLY A 304 4.39 -8.89 5.91
CA GLY A 304 3.34 -8.86 4.88
C GLY A 304 1.92 -9.15 5.36
N PRO A 305 1.68 -10.12 6.27
CA PRO A 305 0.33 -10.46 6.73
C PRO A 305 -0.24 -9.49 7.77
N ALA A 306 0.49 -8.45 8.18
CA ALA A 306 0.05 -7.55 9.26
C ALA A 306 -1.37 -7.01 9.05
N ILE A 307 -1.71 -6.44 7.87
CA ILE A 307 -3.04 -5.84 7.64
C ILE A 307 -4.18 -6.84 7.88
N PRO A 308 -4.23 -8.04 7.26
CA PRO A 308 -5.29 -9.00 7.55
C PRO A 308 -5.30 -9.45 9.01
N LEU A 309 -4.12 -9.62 9.66
CA LEU A 309 -4.05 -9.97 11.08
C LEU A 309 -4.64 -8.87 11.98
N TYR A 310 -4.40 -7.59 11.65
CA TYR A 310 -4.98 -6.44 12.35
C TYR A 310 -6.50 -6.43 12.28
N ILE A 311 -7.05 -6.65 11.08
CA ILE A 311 -8.50 -6.67 10.87
C ILE A 311 -9.14 -7.82 11.64
N VAL A 312 -8.58 -9.03 11.55
CA VAL A 312 -9.12 -10.21 12.25
C VAL A 312 -9.11 -10.01 13.76
N GLU A 313 -7.99 -9.53 14.33
CA GLU A 313 -7.87 -9.32 15.78
C GLU A 313 -8.88 -8.29 16.28
N THR A 314 -8.93 -7.10 15.68
CA THR A 314 -9.78 -6.01 16.16
C THR A 314 -11.27 -6.22 15.89
N SER A 315 -11.62 -6.96 14.83
CA SER A 315 -12.99 -7.40 14.61
C SER A 315 -13.50 -8.33 15.72
N SER A 316 -12.60 -9.03 16.42
CA SER A 316 -12.96 -9.82 17.60
C SER A 316 -13.20 -8.98 18.84
N TRP A 317 -12.56 -7.80 18.93
CA TRP A 317 -12.75 -6.88 20.08
C TRP A 317 -14.03 -6.06 19.95
N PHE A 318 -14.34 -5.60 18.72
CA PHE A 318 -15.43 -4.68 18.41
C PHE A 318 -16.19 -5.14 17.13
N PRO A 319 -16.95 -6.25 17.18
CA PRO A 319 -17.57 -6.84 15.99
C PRO A 319 -18.52 -5.90 15.24
N LYS A 320 -19.21 -5.01 15.99
CA LYS A 320 -20.19 -4.08 15.43
C LYS A 320 -19.58 -2.78 14.88
N ASN A 321 -18.28 -2.52 15.13
CA ASN A 321 -17.59 -1.30 14.71
C ASN A 321 -16.56 -1.55 13.60
N SER A 322 -16.61 -2.69 12.93
CA SER A 322 -15.57 -3.12 11.95
C SER A 322 -15.33 -2.10 10.83
N ALA A 323 -16.38 -1.48 10.30
CA ALA A 323 -16.27 -0.43 9.27
C ALA A 323 -15.54 0.82 9.78
N PHE A 324 -15.83 1.26 11.00
CA PHE A 324 -15.16 2.39 11.65
C PHE A 324 -13.68 2.08 11.92
N ILE A 325 -13.38 0.89 12.43
CA ILE A 325 -12.01 0.42 12.67
C ILE A 325 -11.20 0.41 11.36
N ALA A 326 -11.76 -0.13 10.29
CA ALA A 326 -11.12 -0.14 8.97
C ALA A 326 -10.79 1.30 8.51
N MET A 327 -11.71 2.25 8.69
CA MET A 327 -11.49 3.66 8.37
C MET A 327 -10.35 4.26 9.19
N VAL A 328 -10.32 4.03 10.51
CA VAL A 328 -9.23 4.52 11.40
C VAL A 328 -7.89 3.94 10.97
N TYR A 329 -7.83 2.66 10.62
CA TYR A 329 -6.61 2.01 10.14
C TYR A 329 -6.11 2.57 8.81
N ILE A 330 -7.02 2.88 7.89
CA ILE A 330 -6.69 3.53 6.63
C ILE A 330 -6.08 4.91 6.88
N ILE A 331 -6.70 5.71 7.75
CA ILE A 331 -6.18 7.04 8.12
C ILE A 331 -4.80 6.92 8.75
N ALA A 332 -4.67 6.10 9.80
CA ALA A 332 -3.40 5.92 10.50
C ALA A 332 -2.29 5.40 9.56
N GLY A 333 -2.60 4.42 8.71
CA GLY A 333 -1.68 3.89 7.73
C GLY A 333 -1.25 4.94 6.70
N THR A 334 -2.18 5.78 6.24
CA THR A 334 -1.88 6.87 5.29
C THR A 334 -0.99 7.94 5.94
N VAL A 335 -1.26 8.30 7.19
CA VAL A 335 -0.40 9.23 7.96
C VAL A 335 1.01 8.65 8.13
N GLY A 336 1.13 7.36 8.45
CA GLY A 336 2.43 6.70 8.53
C GLY A 336 3.20 6.74 7.21
N ARG A 337 2.55 6.38 6.11
CA ARG A 337 3.13 6.46 4.76
C ARG A 337 3.45 7.88 4.30
N MET A 338 2.77 8.89 4.85
CA MET A 338 3.03 10.30 4.53
C MET A 338 4.29 10.83 5.23
N ILE A 339 4.45 10.53 6.51
CA ILE A 339 5.46 11.16 7.36
C ILE A 339 6.82 10.46 7.23
N PHE A 340 6.84 9.14 7.41
CA PHE A 340 8.10 8.42 7.62
C PHE A 340 9.01 8.31 6.40
N PRO A 341 8.54 8.15 5.14
CA PRO A 341 9.44 8.13 3.99
C PRO A 341 10.20 9.43 3.81
N TYR A 342 9.56 10.58 4.03
CA TYR A 342 10.22 11.88 3.97
C TYR A 342 11.28 12.04 5.07
N LEU A 343 10.94 11.68 6.32
CA LEU A 343 11.90 11.75 7.43
C LEU A 343 13.12 10.84 7.18
N THR A 344 12.90 9.67 6.58
CA THR A 344 13.97 8.74 6.21
C THR A 344 14.93 9.37 5.21
N THR A 345 14.42 10.06 4.19
CA THR A 345 15.30 10.72 3.20
C THR A 345 16.05 11.92 3.76
N ARG A 346 15.43 12.67 4.68
CA ARG A 346 16.12 13.76 5.40
C ARG A 346 17.30 13.20 6.22
N LEU A 347 17.12 12.07 6.86
CA LEU A 347 18.20 11.41 7.58
C LEU A 347 19.28 10.87 6.62
N ALA A 348 18.87 10.29 5.49
CA ALA A 348 19.78 9.73 4.51
C ALA A 348 20.72 10.79 3.90
N GLU A 349 20.28 12.05 3.76
CA GLU A 349 21.14 13.15 3.27
C GLU A 349 22.29 13.49 4.23
N SER A 350 22.13 13.23 5.52
CA SER A 350 23.17 13.46 6.53
C SER A 350 23.97 12.21 6.91
N THR A 351 23.54 11.04 6.45
CA THR A 351 24.15 9.74 6.79
C THR A 351 24.38 8.91 5.53
N SER A 352 23.64 7.81 5.38
CA SER A 352 23.50 7.04 4.16
C SER A 352 22.09 6.45 4.08
N LEU A 353 21.68 6.00 2.91
CA LEU A 353 20.35 5.42 2.74
C LEU A 353 20.23 4.09 3.48
N GLY A 354 21.30 3.30 3.54
CA GLY A 354 21.35 2.06 4.32
C GLY A 354 21.08 2.30 5.81
N TYR A 355 21.74 3.30 6.42
CA TYR A 355 21.46 3.68 7.81
C TYR A 355 20.08 4.28 7.98
N ALA A 356 19.59 5.07 7.02
CA ALA A 356 18.24 5.62 7.06
C ALA A 356 17.18 4.52 6.98
N LEU A 357 17.42 3.42 6.25
CA LEU A 357 16.54 2.25 6.24
C LEU A 357 16.43 1.57 7.60
N MET A 358 17.45 1.70 8.48
CA MET A 358 17.36 1.21 9.87
C MET A 358 16.27 1.91 10.69
N VAL A 359 15.83 3.11 10.29
CA VAL A 359 14.64 3.74 10.88
C VAL A 359 13.41 2.83 10.74
N SER A 360 13.25 2.18 9.59
CA SER A 360 12.18 1.18 9.40
C SER A 360 12.31 -0.01 10.34
N SER A 361 13.53 -0.46 10.60
CA SER A 361 13.80 -1.51 11.61
C SER A 361 13.36 -1.06 13.00
N ILE A 362 13.75 0.14 13.43
CA ILE A 362 13.36 0.71 14.72
C ILE A 362 11.83 0.83 14.80
N MET A 363 11.19 1.33 13.75
CA MET A 363 9.73 1.45 13.69
C MET A 363 9.04 0.10 13.88
N LEU A 364 9.55 -0.98 13.26
CA LEU A 364 9.00 -2.33 13.40
C LEU A 364 9.25 -2.90 14.80
N PHE A 365 10.40 -2.67 15.41
CA PHE A 365 10.65 -3.07 16.80
C PHE A 365 9.73 -2.33 17.77
N VAL A 366 9.56 -1.02 17.61
CA VAL A 366 8.61 -0.23 18.43
C VAL A 366 7.18 -0.72 18.22
N ALA A 367 6.77 -0.98 16.97
CA ALA A 367 5.47 -1.59 16.67
C ALA A 367 5.31 -2.96 17.35
N GLY A 368 6.36 -3.79 17.32
CA GLY A 368 6.39 -5.07 18.05
C GLY A 368 6.22 -4.91 19.56
N VAL A 369 6.90 -3.93 20.17
CA VAL A 369 6.73 -3.62 21.60
C VAL A 369 5.29 -3.19 21.91
N LEU A 370 4.68 -2.33 21.07
CA LEU A 370 3.28 -1.92 21.24
C LEU A 370 2.34 -3.12 21.16
N VAL A 371 2.54 -4.02 20.17
CA VAL A 371 1.76 -5.27 20.04
C VAL A 371 1.97 -6.18 21.26
N LEU A 372 3.19 -6.25 21.81
CA LEU A 372 3.47 -7.03 23.03
C LEU A 372 2.72 -6.47 24.25
N ILE A 373 2.65 -5.14 24.39
CA ILE A 373 1.88 -4.49 25.47
C ILE A 373 0.40 -4.85 25.31
N VAL A 374 -0.16 -4.72 24.11
CA VAL A 374 -1.55 -5.09 23.82
C VAL A 374 -1.82 -6.56 24.14
N LYS A 375 -0.90 -7.46 23.74
CA LYS A 375 -1.02 -8.90 24.02
C LYS A 375 -1.04 -9.21 25.52
N ARG A 376 -0.28 -8.47 26.33
CA ARG A 376 -0.23 -8.65 27.78
C ARG A 376 -1.47 -8.10 28.49
N SER A 377 -1.98 -6.93 28.04
CA SER A 377 -3.18 -6.30 28.60
C SER A 377 -4.49 -6.95 28.14
N GLY A 378 -4.54 -7.55 26.96
CA GLY A 378 -5.75 -8.20 26.40
C GLY A 378 -6.21 -9.47 27.12
N ARG A 379 -5.54 -9.88 28.19
CA ARG A 379 -6.07 -10.87 29.15
C ARG A 379 -7.19 -10.31 30.04
N THR A 380 -7.35 -8.99 30.11
CA THR A 380 -8.25 -8.29 31.05
C THR A 380 -9.48 -7.64 30.41
N GLU A 381 -9.53 -7.46 29.07
CA GLU A 381 -10.61 -6.71 28.41
C GLU A 381 -11.57 -7.57 27.57
N ARG A 382 -11.51 -8.90 27.65
CA ARG A 382 -12.58 -9.71 27.06
C ARG A 382 -13.85 -9.47 27.86
N ALA A 383 -14.83 -8.79 27.23
CA ALA A 383 -16.17 -8.68 27.81
C ALA A 383 -16.66 -10.08 28.22
N PRO A 384 -17.32 -10.20 29.37
CA PRO A 384 -17.96 -11.46 29.75
C PRO A 384 -18.93 -11.86 28.62
N ARG A 385 -18.90 -13.13 28.27
CA ARG A 385 -19.74 -13.75 27.22
C ARG A 385 -21.22 -13.62 27.54
#